data_402ad937638df784523dcd2dee3f2084
#
_entry.id   402ad937638df784523dcd2dee3f2084
#
_cell.length_a   1.000
_cell.length_b   1.000
_cell.length_c   1.000
_cell.angle_alpha   90.00
_cell.angle_beta   90.00
_cell.angle_gamma   90.00
#
_symmetry.space_group_name_H-M   'P 1'
#
loop_
_entity.id
_entity.type
_entity.pdbx_description
1 polymer ?
#
loop_
_entity_poly.entity_id
_entity_poly.type
_entity_poly.pdbx_seq_one_letter_code
_entity_poly.pdbx_strand_id
1 'polypeptide(L)'
;MPELKRLHASHAPAVLDFELSNRAYFAAFVSDRGDDYFEQFTDRYNALLAEQEAGNCAFYVLLAEDGSVLGRFNLVNIENRTAELGYRVAEHAAGRGVATETVRELCRLAARRHGLRVLRAATSHQNVASHRVLTKSGFVPIGPADPAELGGKPGTWYQCDLATLPP
;
A
#
# COMPACT_ATOMS: atom_id res chain seq x y z
N MET A 1 -20.39 -1.87 -1.32
CA MET A 1 -19.06 -2.35 -1.80
C MET A 1 -18.01 -1.28 -1.53
N PRO A 2 -16.87 -1.62 -0.95
CA PRO A 2 -15.77 -0.66 -0.81
C PRO A 2 -15.29 -0.14 -2.17
N GLU A 3 -14.84 1.11 -2.20
CA GLU A 3 -14.32 1.72 -3.41
C GLU A 3 -12.84 2.11 -3.24
N LEU A 4 -12.04 1.79 -4.24
CA LEU A 4 -10.65 2.23 -4.30
C LEU A 4 -10.58 3.58 -5.02
N LYS A 5 -10.13 4.61 -4.30
CA LYS A 5 -10.07 5.99 -4.83
C LYS A 5 -8.68 6.58 -4.71
N ARG A 6 -8.32 7.42 -5.68
CA ARG A 6 -7.08 8.19 -5.63
C ARG A 6 -7.10 9.11 -4.40
N LEU A 7 -5.98 9.21 -3.71
CA LEU A 7 -5.86 10.06 -2.52
C LEU A 7 -6.16 11.51 -2.88
N HIS A 8 -7.02 12.14 -2.06
CA HIS A 8 -7.47 13.52 -2.23
C HIS A 8 -7.40 14.25 -0.89
N ALA A 9 -7.35 15.58 -0.95
CA ALA A 9 -7.32 16.39 0.26
C ALA A 9 -8.49 16.11 1.20
N SER A 10 -9.68 15.83 0.66
CA SER A 10 -10.88 15.55 1.45
C SER A 10 -10.81 14.25 2.26
N HIS A 11 -9.89 13.35 1.94
CA HIS A 11 -9.73 12.08 2.66
C HIS A 11 -8.89 12.23 3.95
N ALA A 12 -8.27 13.39 4.19
CA ALA A 12 -7.33 13.56 5.29
C ALA A 12 -7.89 13.19 6.68
N PRO A 13 -9.09 13.63 7.08
CA PRO A 13 -9.64 13.25 8.38
C PRO A 13 -9.83 11.72 8.53
N ALA A 14 -10.34 11.07 7.49
CA ALA A 14 -10.56 9.62 7.52
C ALA A 14 -9.24 8.84 7.54
N VAL A 15 -8.21 9.33 6.83
CA VAL A 15 -6.87 8.73 6.85
C VAL A 15 -6.24 8.85 8.23
N LEU A 16 -6.36 10.03 8.86
CA LEU A 16 -5.83 10.21 10.22
C LEU A 16 -6.50 9.25 11.21
N ASP A 17 -7.83 9.14 11.14
CA ASP A 17 -8.58 8.23 11.99
C ASP A 17 -8.15 6.78 11.79
N PHE A 18 -7.96 6.37 10.53
CA PHE A 18 -7.45 5.05 10.17
C PHE A 18 -6.08 4.77 10.79
N GLU A 19 -5.13 5.72 10.70
CA GLU A 19 -3.78 5.54 11.24
C GLU A 19 -3.80 5.51 12.78
N LEU A 20 -4.61 6.34 13.42
CA LEU A 20 -4.73 6.35 14.87
C LEU A 20 -5.39 5.08 15.41
N SER A 21 -6.51 4.69 14.81
CA SER A 21 -7.30 3.53 15.26
C SER A 21 -6.55 2.21 15.11
N ASN A 22 -5.66 2.11 14.13
CA ASN A 22 -4.89 0.90 13.85
C ASN A 22 -3.42 0.99 14.26
N ARG A 23 -3.02 2.05 14.97
CA ARG A 23 -1.61 2.29 15.29
C ARG A 23 -0.96 1.11 16.00
N ALA A 24 -1.58 0.59 17.05
CA ALA A 24 -1.05 -0.55 17.80
C ALA A 24 -1.02 -1.82 16.97
N TYR A 25 -2.06 -2.05 16.17
CA TYR A 25 -2.14 -3.21 15.27
C TYR A 25 -1.00 -3.18 14.25
N PHE A 26 -0.78 -2.05 13.58
CA PHE A 26 0.30 -1.93 12.59
C PHE A 26 1.68 -2.07 13.22
N ALA A 27 1.88 -1.56 14.42
CA ALA A 27 3.17 -1.65 15.11
C ALA A 27 3.62 -3.07 15.39
N ALA A 28 2.70 -4.05 15.38
CA ALA A 28 3.04 -5.47 15.52
C ALA A 28 3.72 -6.05 14.28
N PHE A 29 3.57 -5.42 13.10
CA PHE A 29 4.09 -5.94 11.83
C PHE A 29 5.17 -5.06 11.21
N VAL A 30 5.04 -3.74 11.36
CA VAL A 30 5.95 -2.75 10.77
C VAL A 30 6.31 -1.73 11.84
N SER A 31 7.34 -0.93 11.58
CA SER A 31 7.74 0.13 12.50
C SER A 31 6.59 1.13 12.68
N ASP A 32 6.35 1.54 13.95
CA ASP A 32 5.39 2.59 14.23
C ASP A 32 5.81 3.89 13.54
N ARG A 33 4.84 4.68 13.11
CA ARG A 33 5.14 5.96 12.43
C ARG A 33 5.77 6.99 13.34
N GLY A 34 5.57 6.87 14.67
CA GLY A 34 6.08 7.78 15.66
C GLY A 34 5.15 8.96 15.93
N ASP A 35 5.32 9.58 17.10
CA ASP A 35 4.47 10.71 17.53
C ASP A 35 4.60 11.92 16.59
N ASP A 36 5.79 12.18 16.07
CA ASP A 36 6.03 13.29 15.14
C ASP A 36 5.17 13.20 13.89
N TYR A 37 4.92 11.98 13.40
CA TYR A 37 4.05 11.78 12.25
C TYR A 37 2.64 12.33 12.53
N PHE A 38 2.09 12.02 13.70
CA PHE A 38 0.73 12.44 14.06
C PHE A 38 0.67 13.94 14.36
N GLU A 39 1.70 14.50 14.97
CA GLU A 39 1.81 15.93 15.23
C GLU A 39 1.92 16.73 13.93
N GLN A 40 2.62 16.20 12.95
CA GLN A 40 2.87 16.85 11.66
C GLN A 40 1.99 16.27 10.54
N PHE A 41 0.89 15.63 10.89
CA PHE A 41 0.07 14.88 9.94
C PHE A 41 -0.35 15.72 8.72
N THR A 42 -0.85 16.93 8.96
CA THR A 42 -1.31 17.80 7.87
C THR A 42 -0.21 18.13 6.88
N ASP A 43 0.98 18.51 7.38
CA ASP A 43 2.11 18.85 6.52
C ASP A 43 2.59 17.63 5.73
N ARG A 44 2.67 16.48 6.38
CA ARG A 44 3.10 15.23 5.73
C ARG A 44 2.07 14.76 4.70
N TYR A 45 0.79 14.90 5.00
CA TYR A 45 -0.28 14.55 4.08
C TYR A 45 -0.23 15.44 2.82
N ASN A 46 -0.05 16.74 3.00
CA ASN A 46 0.09 17.66 1.88
C ASN A 46 1.32 17.37 1.03
N ALA A 47 2.42 16.92 1.65
CA ALA A 47 3.62 16.50 0.93
C ALA A 47 3.35 15.27 0.05
N LEU A 48 2.56 14.30 0.53
CA LEU A 48 2.15 13.15 -0.27
C LEU A 48 1.33 13.58 -1.48
N LEU A 49 0.38 14.50 -1.30
CA LEU A 49 -0.41 15.02 -2.42
C LEU A 49 0.45 15.70 -3.46
N ALA A 50 1.47 16.44 -3.03
CA ALA A 50 2.40 17.11 -3.94
C ALA A 50 3.25 16.10 -4.73
N GLU A 51 3.74 15.05 -4.09
CA GLU A 51 4.48 13.98 -4.76
C GLU A 51 3.63 13.24 -5.78
N GLN A 52 2.37 13.00 -5.44
CA GLN A 52 1.41 12.37 -6.34
C GLN A 52 1.16 13.26 -7.57
N GLU A 53 0.98 14.54 -7.36
CA GLU A 53 0.78 15.50 -8.44
C GLU A 53 2.01 15.61 -9.34
N ALA A 54 3.21 15.48 -8.78
CA ALA A 54 4.46 15.46 -9.55
C ALA A 54 4.65 14.18 -10.36
N GLY A 55 3.85 13.14 -10.12
CA GLY A 55 3.91 11.88 -10.88
C GLY A 55 4.89 10.85 -10.33
N ASN A 56 5.54 11.11 -9.20
CA ASN A 56 6.50 10.17 -8.60
C ASN A 56 5.83 9.01 -7.88
N CYS A 57 4.60 9.21 -7.44
CA CYS A 57 3.82 8.26 -6.65
C CYS A 57 2.35 8.29 -7.07
N ALA A 58 1.64 7.25 -6.73
CA ALA A 58 0.18 7.22 -6.83
C ALA A 58 -0.37 6.57 -5.55
N PHE A 59 -1.12 7.34 -4.78
CA PHE A 59 -1.67 6.87 -3.51
C PHE A 59 -3.16 6.61 -3.67
N TYR A 60 -3.63 5.53 -3.04
CA TYR A 60 -5.03 5.12 -3.07
C TYR A 60 -5.53 4.84 -1.68
N VAL A 61 -6.81 5.09 -1.46
CA VAL A 61 -7.53 4.72 -0.24
C VAL A 61 -8.69 3.80 -0.62
N LEU A 62 -8.90 2.77 0.17
CA LEU A 62 -10.06 1.91 0.06
C LEU A 62 -11.10 2.43 1.05
N LEU A 63 -12.21 2.93 0.54
CA LEU A 63 -13.26 3.55 1.36
C LEU A 63 -14.44 2.61 1.54
N ALA A 64 -14.91 2.48 2.77
CA ALA A 64 -16.18 1.85 3.07
C ALA A 64 -17.35 2.77 2.67
N GLU A 65 -18.57 2.23 2.68
CA GLU A 65 -19.77 3.00 2.33
C GLU A 65 -19.99 4.23 3.21
N ASP A 66 -19.56 4.17 4.48
CA ASP A 66 -19.66 5.30 5.41
C ASP A 66 -18.54 6.33 5.25
N GLY A 67 -17.64 6.13 4.30
CA GLY A 67 -16.50 7.02 4.05
C GLY A 67 -15.27 6.74 4.91
N SER A 68 -15.31 5.75 5.80
CA SER A 68 -14.12 5.38 6.58
C SER A 68 -13.10 4.66 5.69
N VAL A 69 -11.81 4.77 6.06
CA VAL A 69 -10.73 4.13 5.33
C VAL A 69 -10.54 2.71 5.84
N LEU A 70 -10.63 1.73 4.94
CA LEU A 70 -10.35 0.32 5.22
C LEU A 70 -8.90 -0.04 4.93
N GLY A 71 -8.25 0.69 4.07
CA GLY A 71 -6.86 0.42 3.72
C GLY A 71 -6.25 1.55 2.92
N ARG A 72 -4.92 1.58 2.88
CA ARG A 72 -4.13 2.49 2.06
C ARG A 72 -3.24 1.65 1.16
N PHE A 73 -3.24 1.95 -0.12
CA PHE A 73 -2.53 1.18 -1.14
C PHE A 73 -1.74 2.15 -2.00
N ASN A 74 -0.44 2.01 -2.02
CA ASN A 74 0.47 2.99 -2.59
C ASN A 74 1.34 2.40 -3.67
N LEU A 75 1.53 3.19 -4.73
CA LEU A 75 2.56 2.96 -5.74
C LEU A 75 3.59 4.06 -5.55
N VAL A 76 4.82 3.68 -5.23
CA VAL A 76 5.91 4.64 -4.98
C VAL A 76 7.07 4.36 -5.92
N ASN A 77 7.98 5.31 -6.03
CA ASN A 77 9.16 5.22 -6.90
C ASN A 77 8.79 4.85 -8.33
N ILE A 78 7.80 5.54 -8.86
CA ILE A 78 7.36 5.33 -10.24
C ILE A 78 8.45 5.82 -11.20
N GLU A 79 9.07 4.89 -11.90
CA GLU A 79 10.16 5.16 -12.82
C GLU A 79 10.31 4.02 -13.83
N ASN A 80 10.58 4.35 -15.08
CA ASN A 80 10.83 3.36 -16.13
C ASN A 80 9.74 2.26 -16.21
N ARG A 81 8.49 2.67 -16.07
CA ARG A 81 7.31 1.79 -16.13
C ARG A 81 7.29 0.74 -15.00
N THR A 82 7.99 0.99 -13.93
CA THR A 82 8.00 0.17 -12.71
C THR A 82 7.57 1.00 -11.51
N ALA A 83 7.11 0.34 -10.45
CA ALA A 83 6.82 0.97 -9.17
C ALA A 83 6.92 -0.07 -8.06
N GLU A 84 7.01 0.44 -6.84
CA GLU A 84 6.93 -0.39 -5.64
C GLU A 84 5.54 -0.26 -5.04
N LEU A 85 4.95 -1.40 -4.67
CA LEU A 85 3.67 -1.49 -4.00
C LEU A 85 3.88 -1.55 -2.49
N GLY A 86 3.17 -0.71 -1.75
CA GLY A 86 3.06 -0.81 -0.30
C GLY A 86 1.61 -0.66 0.11
N TYR A 87 1.19 -1.33 1.19
CA TYR A 87 -0.19 -1.21 1.65
C TYR A 87 -0.34 -1.54 3.13
N ARG A 88 -1.42 -1.01 3.70
CA ARG A 88 -1.89 -1.34 5.06
C ARG A 88 -3.39 -1.49 5.02
N VAL A 89 -3.90 -2.48 5.74
CA VAL A 89 -5.35 -2.75 5.85
C VAL A 89 -5.74 -2.71 7.32
N ALA A 90 -6.88 -2.09 7.63
CA ALA A 90 -7.41 -2.01 8.99
C ALA A 90 -7.61 -3.42 9.58
N GLU A 91 -7.40 -3.55 10.89
CA GLU A 91 -7.56 -4.82 11.59
C GLU A 91 -8.92 -5.46 11.35
N HIS A 92 -9.99 -4.68 11.42
CA HIS A 92 -11.36 -5.20 11.24
C HIS A 92 -11.66 -5.66 9.81
N ALA A 93 -10.85 -5.27 8.83
CA ALA A 93 -10.97 -5.70 7.44
C ALA A 93 -10.00 -6.83 7.06
N ALA A 94 -9.07 -7.16 7.95
CA ALA A 94 -8.07 -8.19 7.70
C ALA A 94 -8.69 -9.60 7.68
N GLY A 95 -8.08 -10.50 6.89
CA GLY A 95 -8.50 -11.89 6.85
C GLY A 95 -9.79 -12.20 6.07
N ARG A 96 -10.30 -11.22 5.30
CA ARG A 96 -11.54 -11.34 4.53
C ARG A 96 -11.33 -11.28 3.02
N GLY A 97 -10.10 -11.38 2.56
CA GLY A 97 -9.78 -11.27 1.14
C GLY A 97 -9.74 -9.84 0.60
N VAL A 98 -9.98 -8.84 1.44
CA VAL A 98 -10.03 -7.44 1.04
C VAL A 98 -8.70 -6.98 0.44
N ALA A 99 -7.59 -7.30 1.09
CA ALA A 99 -6.26 -6.91 0.60
C ALA A 99 -5.95 -7.55 -0.75
N THR A 100 -6.25 -8.84 -0.92
CA THR A 100 -6.01 -9.54 -2.17
C THR A 100 -6.82 -8.96 -3.33
N GLU A 101 -8.11 -8.72 -3.12
CA GLU A 101 -8.97 -8.13 -4.14
C GLU A 101 -8.50 -6.73 -4.52
N THR A 102 -8.11 -5.94 -3.53
CA THR A 102 -7.67 -4.56 -3.75
C THR A 102 -6.33 -4.51 -4.45
N VAL A 103 -5.38 -5.37 -4.07
CA VAL A 103 -4.08 -5.46 -4.77
C VAL A 103 -4.29 -5.84 -6.23
N ARG A 104 -5.18 -6.78 -6.50
CA ARG A 104 -5.51 -7.16 -7.89
C ARG A 104 -6.10 -5.99 -8.68
N GLU A 105 -7.00 -5.24 -8.08
CA GLU A 105 -7.56 -4.03 -8.71
C GLU A 105 -6.47 -2.99 -8.94
N LEU A 106 -5.60 -2.77 -7.97
CA LEU A 106 -4.50 -1.82 -8.11
C LEU A 106 -3.53 -2.23 -9.23
N CYS A 107 -3.27 -3.52 -9.39
CA CYS A 107 -2.47 -4.01 -10.51
C CYS A 107 -3.10 -3.63 -11.85
N ARG A 108 -4.42 -3.77 -11.98
CA ARG A 108 -5.13 -3.34 -13.20
C ARG A 108 -5.03 -1.85 -13.42
N LEU A 109 -5.21 -1.05 -12.37
CA LEU A 109 -5.08 0.41 -12.45
C LEU A 109 -3.64 0.83 -12.79
N ALA A 110 -2.66 0.15 -12.21
CA ALA A 110 -1.25 0.42 -12.49
C ALA A 110 -0.94 0.27 -13.97
N ALA A 111 -1.42 -0.79 -14.59
CA ALA A 111 -1.24 -1.02 -16.03
C ALA A 111 -2.03 -0.03 -16.88
N ARG A 112 -3.30 0.18 -16.57
CA ARG A 112 -4.21 0.99 -17.41
C ARG A 112 -3.99 2.49 -17.28
N ARG A 113 -3.89 2.99 -16.04
CA ARG A 113 -3.85 4.43 -15.76
C ARG A 113 -2.43 4.98 -15.67
N HIS A 114 -1.50 4.16 -15.19
CA HIS A 114 -0.14 4.60 -14.95
C HIS A 114 0.87 4.06 -15.98
N GLY A 115 0.41 3.20 -16.89
CA GLY A 115 1.27 2.64 -17.93
C GLY A 115 2.40 1.77 -17.40
N LEU A 116 2.23 1.21 -16.21
CA LEU A 116 3.26 0.41 -15.56
C LEU A 116 3.28 -1.01 -16.11
N ARG A 117 4.45 -1.63 -16.10
CA ARG A 117 4.64 -3.01 -16.54
C ARG A 117 5.03 -3.94 -15.43
N VAL A 118 5.73 -3.45 -14.41
CA VAL A 118 6.26 -4.25 -13.32
C VAL A 118 5.96 -3.57 -12.00
N LEU A 119 5.43 -4.34 -11.05
CA LEU A 119 5.33 -3.93 -9.65
C LEU A 119 6.23 -4.81 -8.81
N ARG A 120 6.87 -4.20 -7.81
CA ARG A 120 7.65 -4.89 -6.79
C ARG A 120 7.09 -4.58 -5.42
N ALA A 121 7.24 -5.51 -4.49
CA ALA A 121 6.82 -5.32 -3.10
C ALA A 121 7.77 -6.10 -2.19
N ALA A 122 8.21 -5.47 -1.11
CA ALA A 122 9.02 -6.11 -0.08
C ALA A 122 8.17 -6.38 1.15
N THR A 123 8.30 -7.54 1.74
CA THR A 123 7.57 -7.87 2.96
C THR A 123 8.46 -8.67 3.91
N SER A 124 8.32 -8.40 5.23
CA SER A 124 9.11 -9.11 6.24
C SER A 124 8.63 -10.56 6.36
N HIS A 125 9.53 -11.46 6.74
CA HIS A 125 9.20 -12.88 6.91
C HIS A 125 8.12 -13.10 7.97
N GLN A 126 7.99 -12.18 8.92
CA GLN A 126 6.97 -12.27 9.98
C GLN A 126 5.57 -11.93 9.49
N ASN A 127 5.46 -11.23 8.37
CA ASN A 127 4.17 -10.80 7.83
C ASN A 127 3.61 -11.85 6.86
N VAL A 128 3.15 -12.97 7.42
CA VAL A 128 2.63 -14.11 6.65
C VAL A 128 1.42 -13.70 5.79
N ALA A 129 0.56 -12.85 6.32
CA ALA A 129 -0.62 -12.37 5.58
C ALA A 129 -0.22 -11.65 4.30
N SER A 130 0.82 -10.81 4.35
CA SER A 130 1.32 -10.09 3.17
C SER A 130 1.89 -11.03 2.12
N HIS A 131 2.65 -12.06 2.53
CA HIS A 131 3.15 -13.07 1.61
C HIS A 131 2.01 -13.75 0.85
N ARG A 132 0.92 -14.09 1.55
CA ARG A 132 -0.25 -14.72 0.93
C ARG A 132 -0.95 -13.80 -0.06
N VAL A 133 -1.13 -12.53 0.31
CA VAL A 133 -1.75 -11.54 -0.56
C VAL A 133 -0.96 -11.39 -1.86
N LEU A 134 0.35 -11.23 -1.75
CA LEU A 134 1.22 -11.06 -2.92
C LEU A 134 1.20 -12.30 -3.81
N THR A 135 1.34 -13.49 -3.23
CA THR A 135 1.31 -14.75 -3.98
C THR A 135 -0.03 -14.94 -4.71
N LYS A 136 -1.14 -14.71 -4.02
CA LYS A 136 -2.48 -14.83 -4.63
C LYS A 136 -2.74 -13.78 -5.71
N SER A 137 -2.04 -12.67 -5.65
CA SER A 137 -2.20 -11.58 -6.62
C SER A 137 -1.27 -11.70 -7.84
N GLY A 138 -0.50 -12.78 -7.93
CA GLY A 138 0.37 -13.04 -9.08
C GLY A 138 1.80 -12.59 -8.91
N PHE A 139 2.19 -12.16 -7.71
CA PHE A 139 3.57 -11.81 -7.42
C PHE A 139 4.39 -13.08 -7.14
N VAL A 140 5.64 -13.07 -7.59
CA VAL A 140 6.58 -14.17 -7.35
C VAL A 140 7.80 -13.64 -6.59
N PRO A 141 8.40 -14.46 -5.68
CA PRO A 141 9.60 -14.04 -4.96
C PRO A 141 10.78 -13.93 -5.91
N ILE A 142 11.59 -12.88 -5.74
CA ILE A 142 12.76 -12.64 -6.58
C ILE A 142 14.07 -12.57 -5.80
N GLY A 143 14.04 -12.52 -4.47
CA GLY A 143 15.25 -12.51 -3.66
C GLY A 143 15.04 -11.88 -2.30
N PRO A 144 16.08 -11.91 -1.44
CA PRO A 144 15.98 -11.31 -0.11
C PRO A 144 15.89 -9.79 -0.17
N ALA A 145 15.13 -9.21 0.74
CA ALA A 145 15.07 -7.76 0.94
C ALA A 145 16.10 -7.36 2.01
N ASP A 146 16.71 -6.18 1.81
CA ASP A 146 17.63 -5.63 2.82
C ASP A 146 16.81 -5.29 4.07
N PRO A 147 17.23 -5.74 5.28
CA PRO A 147 16.55 -5.38 6.51
C PRO A 147 16.35 -3.87 6.69
N ALA A 148 17.24 -3.04 6.17
CA ALA A 148 17.12 -1.59 6.22
C ALA A 148 15.82 -1.08 5.54
N GLU A 149 15.32 -1.81 4.55
CA GLU A 149 14.09 -1.46 3.83
C GLU A 149 12.83 -1.88 4.59
N LEU A 150 12.97 -2.72 5.61
CA LEU A 150 11.87 -3.31 6.36
C LEU A 150 11.96 -3.02 7.86
N GLY A 151 12.50 -1.87 8.23
CA GLY A 151 12.63 -1.48 9.63
C GLY A 151 13.54 -2.39 10.46
N GLY A 152 14.58 -2.94 9.85
CA GLY A 152 15.54 -3.84 10.49
C GLY A 152 15.15 -5.31 10.47
N LYS A 153 14.08 -5.68 9.77
CA LYS A 153 13.57 -7.06 9.71
C LYS A 153 13.95 -7.73 8.39
N PRO A 154 14.34 -9.03 8.43
CA PRO A 154 14.59 -9.77 7.19
C PRO A 154 13.29 -9.99 6.42
N GLY A 155 13.37 -10.03 5.11
CA GLY A 155 12.21 -10.22 4.28
C GLY A 155 12.55 -10.64 2.85
N THR A 156 11.53 -10.58 1.99
CA THR A 156 11.61 -11.03 0.61
C THR A 156 11.08 -9.96 -0.32
N TRP A 157 11.76 -9.73 -1.44
CA TRP A 157 11.24 -8.98 -2.57
C TRP A 157 10.38 -9.89 -3.44
N TYR A 158 9.23 -9.36 -3.84
CA TYR A 158 8.31 -9.97 -4.78
C TYR A 158 8.20 -9.09 -6.02
N GLN A 159 7.86 -9.70 -7.14
CA GLN A 159 7.68 -8.99 -8.40
C GLN A 159 6.49 -9.54 -9.15
N CYS A 160 5.75 -8.65 -9.81
CA CYS A 160 4.64 -9.01 -10.68
C CYS A 160 4.84 -8.36 -12.05
N ASP A 161 4.78 -9.17 -13.10
CA ASP A 161 4.72 -8.69 -14.48
C ASP A 161 3.25 -8.46 -14.82
N LEU A 162 2.87 -7.20 -14.94
CA LEU A 162 1.48 -6.81 -15.16
C LEU A 162 0.92 -7.29 -16.51
N ALA A 163 1.80 -7.53 -17.49
CA ALA A 163 1.39 -8.02 -18.80
C ALA A 163 0.89 -9.47 -18.76
N THR A 164 1.24 -10.25 -17.73
CA THR A 164 0.83 -11.65 -17.59
C THR A 164 -0.46 -11.82 -16.80
N LEU A 165 -1.01 -10.75 -16.23
CA LEU A 165 -2.23 -10.82 -15.44
C LEU A 165 -3.47 -10.88 -16.34
N PRO A 166 -4.55 -11.56 -15.89
CA PRO A 166 -5.83 -11.53 -16.61
C PRO A 166 -6.36 -10.09 -16.71
N PRO A 167 -7.04 -9.76 -17.81
CA PRO A 167 -7.63 -8.43 -17.97
C PRO A 167 -8.75 -8.13 -16.96
#